data_35b2fabb2736aa5556dc76f66e72b349
#
_entry.id   35b2fabb2736aa5556dc76f66e72b349
#
_cell.length_a   1.000
_cell.length_b   1.000
_cell.length_c   1.000
_cell.angle_alpha   90.00
_cell.angle_beta   90.00
_cell.angle_gamma   90.00
#
_symmetry.space_group_name_H-M   'P 1'
#
loop_
_entity.id
_entity.type
_entity.pdbx_description
1 polymer ?
#
loop_
_entity_poly.entity_id
_entity_poly.type
_entity_poly.pdbx_seq_one_letter_code
_entity_poly.pdbx_strand_id
1 'polypeptide(L)'
;MTPLAEMTFSDVFLFRDQKHRGRCVVALKEHKDEIWQLSDEQRADFFAEVSAVAEAVSEYAHADKINCAIYGDLVSHFHVHVVPKRKGELQWGGPFTDDIEKVYLPEEAFLETGKEILAALEKICSEKHLTFVSLM
;
A
#
# COMPACT_ATOMS: atom_id res chain seq x y z
N MET A 1 -9.35 -7.66 -2.12
CA MET A 1 -7.91 -7.40 -1.94
C MET A 1 -7.20 -8.70 -1.59
N THR A 2 -5.97 -8.83 -2.02
CA THR A 2 -5.19 -10.04 -1.80
C THR A 2 -4.06 -9.77 -0.80
N PRO A 3 -3.97 -10.55 0.30
CA PRO A 3 -2.90 -10.36 1.27
C PRO A 3 -1.53 -10.56 0.62
N LEU A 4 -0.61 -9.61 0.83
CA LEU A 4 0.78 -9.69 0.39
C LEU A 4 1.72 -10.06 1.52
N ALA A 5 1.57 -9.39 2.65
CA ALA A 5 2.49 -9.50 3.76
C ALA A 5 1.82 -9.16 5.08
N GLU A 6 2.39 -9.68 6.13
CA GLU A 6 2.03 -9.34 7.50
C GLU A 6 3.24 -8.70 8.14
N MET A 7 3.06 -7.51 8.71
CA MET A 7 4.09 -6.78 9.43
C MET A 7 3.74 -6.75 10.92
N THR A 8 4.57 -6.12 11.75
CA THR A 8 4.32 -6.09 13.20
C THR A 8 3.01 -5.38 13.54
N PHE A 9 2.75 -4.23 12.90
CA PHE A 9 1.60 -3.37 13.22
C PHE A 9 0.58 -3.28 12.11
N SER A 10 0.84 -3.87 10.95
CA SER A 10 -0.02 -3.75 9.78
C SER A 10 -0.12 -5.03 8.96
N ASP A 11 -1.19 -5.11 8.19
CA ASP A 11 -1.37 -6.08 7.13
C ASP A 11 -1.33 -5.36 5.79
N VAL A 12 -0.59 -5.90 4.84
CA VAL A 12 -0.38 -5.30 3.52
C VAL A 12 -1.12 -6.11 2.47
N PHE A 13 -1.91 -5.41 1.66
CA PHE A 13 -2.71 -6.03 0.60
C PHE A 13 -2.37 -5.44 -0.76
N LEU A 14 -2.44 -6.26 -1.80
CA LEU A 14 -2.45 -5.77 -3.17
C LEU A 14 -3.91 -5.44 -3.53
N PHE A 15 -4.16 -4.20 -3.95
CA PHE A 15 -5.50 -3.74 -4.31
C PHE A 15 -5.92 -4.39 -5.62
N ARG A 16 -7.18 -4.82 -5.71
CA ARG A 16 -7.63 -5.58 -6.87
C ARG A 16 -7.69 -4.74 -8.15
N ASP A 17 -8.16 -3.51 -8.03
CA ASP A 17 -8.20 -2.56 -9.15
C ASP A 17 -6.80 -1.96 -9.35
N GLN A 18 -6.15 -2.36 -10.41
CA GLN A 18 -4.77 -1.99 -10.73
C GLN A 18 -4.69 -0.92 -11.84
N LYS A 19 -5.67 0.00 -11.91
CA LYS A 19 -5.56 1.14 -12.82
C LYS A 19 -4.31 1.98 -12.55
N HIS A 20 -3.91 2.07 -11.28
CA HIS A 20 -2.59 2.54 -10.88
C HIS A 20 -1.78 1.29 -10.50
N ARG A 21 -0.96 0.82 -11.43
CA ARG A 21 -0.26 -0.46 -11.29
C ARG A 21 0.70 -0.45 -10.11
N GLY A 22 0.46 -1.34 -9.15
CA GLY A 22 1.22 -1.44 -7.91
C GLY A 22 0.49 -0.91 -6.68
N ARG A 23 -0.73 -0.38 -6.82
CA ARG A 23 -1.52 0.12 -5.69
C ARG A 23 -1.68 -0.92 -4.61
N CYS A 24 -1.29 -0.55 -3.39
CA CYS A 24 -1.42 -1.36 -2.18
C CYS A 24 -2.31 -0.68 -1.14
N VAL A 25 -2.74 -1.46 -0.17
CA VAL A 25 -3.43 -0.99 1.02
C VAL A 25 -2.68 -1.50 2.24
N VAL A 26 -2.42 -0.61 3.19
CA VAL A 26 -1.78 -0.95 4.46
C VAL A 26 -2.81 -0.74 5.56
N ALA A 27 -3.27 -1.81 6.18
CA ALA A 27 -4.29 -1.77 7.22
C ALA A 27 -3.66 -1.94 8.59
N LEU A 28 -4.08 -1.13 9.55
CA LEU A 28 -3.67 -1.27 10.94
C LEU A 28 -4.19 -2.60 11.48
N LYS A 29 -3.37 -3.38 12.19
CA LYS A 29 -3.82 -4.65 12.80
C LYS A 29 -4.82 -4.42 13.91
N GLU A 30 -4.54 -3.45 14.78
CA GLU A 30 -5.41 -3.12 15.88
C GLU A 30 -6.73 -2.51 15.37
N HIS A 31 -7.83 -2.81 16.04
CA HIS A 31 -9.14 -2.31 15.63
C HIS A 31 -9.34 -0.85 16.07
N LYS A 32 -8.97 0.06 15.22
CA LYS A 32 -9.15 1.51 15.37
C LYS A 32 -9.75 2.08 14.08
N ASP A 33 -10.54 3.11 14.20
CA ASP A 33 -11.21 3.73 13.05
C ASP A 33 -10.52 5.01 12.60
N GLU A 34 -9.93 5.76 13.54
CA GLU A 34 -9.43 7.09 13.27
C GLU A 34 -7.98 7.28 13.72
N ILE A 35 -7.25 8.12 13.01
CA ILE A 35 -5.83 8.35 13.25
C ILE A 35 -5.54 8.85 14.67
N TRP A 36 -6.41 9.68 15.23
CA TRP A 36 -6.20 10.24 16.58
C TRP A 36 -6.45 9.23 17.69
N GLN A 37 -7.05 8.09 17.39
CA GLN A 37 -7.26 7.01 18.34
C GLN A 37 -5.98 6.20 18.61
N LEU A 38 -4.99 6.33 17.73
CA LEU A 38 -3.68 5.70 17.92
C LEU A 38 -2.88 6.54 18.93
N SER A 39 -2.09 5.86 19.78
CA SER A 39 -1.09 6.56 20.59
C SER A 39 0.02 7.13 19.68
N ASP A 40 0.83 8.05 20.22
CA ASP A 40 1.96 8.60 19.47
C ASP A 40 2.92 7.49 18.98
N GLU A 41 3.18 6.53 19.86
CA GLU A 41 4.04 5.38 19.54
C GLU A 41 3.42 4.50 18.45
N GLN A 42 2.13 4.19 18.55
CA GLN A 42 1.42 3.40 17.54
C GLN A 42 1.44 4.07 16.19
N ARG A 43 1.20 5.39 16.13
CA ARG A 43 1.27 6.14 14.87
C ARG A 43 2.66 6.07 14.27
N ALA A 44 3.70 6.28 15.07
CA ALA A 44 5.08 6.23 14.60
C ALA A 44 5.42 4.85 14.03
N ASP A 45 5.07 3.80 14.74
CA ASP A 45 5.35 2.42 14.32
C ASP A 45 4.57 2.03 13.06
N PHE A 46 3.28 2.34 13.02
CA PHE A 46 2.44 2.03 11.87
C PHE A 46 2.92 2.79 10.61
N PHE A 47 3.17 4.09 10.73
CA PHE A 47 3.61 4.88 9.57
C PHE A 47 5.04 4.59 9.14
N ALA A 48 5.89 4.05 10.00
CA ALA A 48 7.17 3.49 9.57
C ALA A 48 6.95 2.31 8.60
N GLU A 49 5.97 1.48 8.86
CA GLU A 49 5.59 0.37 7.97
C GLU A 49 4.96 0.87 6.68
N VAL A 50 4.05 1.85 6.76
CA VAL A 50 3.48 2.51 5.56
C VAL A 50 4.58 3.10 4.68
N SER A 51 5.56 3.76 5.29
CA SER A 51 6.70 4.33 4.58
C SER A 51 7.49 3.28 3.81
N ALA A 52 7.73 2.13 4.43
CA ALA A 52 8.44 1.02 3.77
C ALA A 52 7.64 0.48 2.58
N VAL A 53 6.34 0.31 2.72
CA VAL A 53 5.47 -0.12 1.62
C VAL A 53 5.44 0.91 0.50
N ALA A 54 5.35 2.19 0.84
CA ALA A 54 5.36 3.27 -0.15
C ALA A 54 6.67 3.26 -0.97
N GLU A 55 7.79 3.07 -0.33
CA GLU A 55 9.08 2.95 -1.00
C GLU A 55 9.14 1.73 -1.93
N ALA A 56 8.65 0.57 -1.47
CA ALA A 56 8.59 -0.64 -2.27
C ALA A 56 7.70 -0.48 -3.50
N VAL A 57 6.53 0.14 -3.35
CA VAL A 57 5.60 0.43 -4.45
C VAL A 57 6.24 1.41 -5.44
N SER A 58 6.92 2.44 -4.94
CA SER A 58 7.63 3.41 -5.78
C SER A 58 8.72 2.75 -6.62
N GLU A 59 9.50 1.87 -6.01
CA GLU A 59 10.55 1.11 -6.69
C GLU A 59 9.96 0.21 -7.78
N TYR A 60 8.93 -0.54 -7.45
CA TYR A 60 8.24 -1.42 -8.40
C TYR A 60 7.70 -0.63 -9.60
N ALA A 61 6.99 0.45 -9.35
CA ALA A 61 6.26 1.20 -10.38
C ALA A 61 7.14 2.24 -11.11
N HIS A 62 8.37 2.45 -10.69
CA HIS A 62 9.20 3.57 -11.14
C HIS A 62 8.43 4.89 -11.01
N ALA A 63 7.83 5.10 -9.84
CA ALA A 63 6.92 6.20 -9.63
C ALA A 63 7.65 7.55 -9.52
N ASP A 64 7.04 8.59 -10.06
CA ASP A 64 7.48 9.97 -9.84
C ASP A 64 6.91 10.50 -8.53
N LYS A 65 5.77 9.96 -8.09
CA LYS A 65 5.11 10.37 -6.85
C LYS A 65 4.29 9.22 -6.27
N ILE A 66 4.26 9.12 -4.95
CA ILE A 66 3.32 8.27 -4.23
C ILE A 66 2.24 9.16 -3.62
N ASN A 67 0.98 8.81 -3.87
CA ASN A 67 -0.15 9.40 -3.16
C ASN A 67 -0.57 8.45 -2.06
N CYS A 68 -0.66 8.95 -0.83
CA CYS A 68 -1.25 8.19 0.28
C CYS A 68 -2.60 8.81 0.61
N ALA A 69 -3.61 7.97 0.79
CA ALA A 69 -4.95 8.45 1.15
C ALA A 69 -5.55 7.59 2.24
N ILE A 70 -6.21 8.27 3.17
CA ILE A 70 -6.92 7.66 4.28
C ILE A 70 -8.39 7.96 4.09
N TYR A 71 -9.18 6.91 3.85
CA TYR A 71 -10.62 6.99 3.75
C TYR A 71 -11.23 6.19 4.91
N GLY A 72 -12.52 6.19 5.06
CA GLY A 72 -13.17 5.46 6.15
C GLY A 72 -14.69 5.50 6.04
N ASP A 73 -15.18 6.06 4.96
CA ASP A 73 -16.62 6.24 4.73
C ASP A 73 -17.33 4.90 4.59
N LEU A 74 -16.76 3.97 3.85
CA LEU A 74 -17.37 2.66 3.58
C LEU A 74 -16.79 1.57 4.47
N VAL A 75 -15.48 1.58 4.67
CA VAL A 75 -14.78 0.64 5.55
C VAL A 75 -14.06 1.46 6.61
N SER A 76 -14.59 1.45 7.82
CA SER A 76 -14.15 2.33 8.91
C SER A 76 -12.78 1.94 9.47
N HIS A 77 -12.41 0.66 9.44
CA HIS A 77 -11.13 0.18 9.97
C HIS A 77 -9.96 0.95 9.35
N PHE A 78 -9.08 1.51 10.19
CA PHE A 78 -8.02 2.41 9.75
C PHE A 78 -7.08 1.74 8.76
N HIS A 79 -6.95 2.33 7.57
CA HIS A 79 -6.09 1.84 6.51
C HIS A 79 -5.62 2.99 5.62
N VAL A 80 -4.50 2.77 4.95
CA VAL A 80 -3.89 3.76 4.05
C VAL A 80 -3.77 3.14 2.66
N HIS A 81 -4.31 3.86 1.66
CA HIS A 81 -4.06 3.52 0.26
C HIS A 81 -2.73 4.10 -0.18
N VAL A 82 -1.92 3.29 -0.84
CA VAL A 82 -0.61 3.67 -1.37
C VAL A 82 -0.66 3.54 -2.88
N VAL A 83 -0.64 4.68 -3.58
CA VAL A 83 -0.93 4.76 -5.01
C VAL A 83 0.25 5.40 -5.76
N PRO A 84 0.91 4.64 -6.65
CA PRO A 84 2.01 5.21 -7.45
C PRO A 84 1.47 6.00 -8.63
N LYS A 85 2.13 7.11 -8.95
CA LYS A 85 1.82 7.95 -10.11
C LYS A 85 3.06 8.29 -10.89
N ARG A 86 2.90 8.46 -12.20
CA ARG A 86 3.98 8.91 -13.10
C ARG A 86 3.53 10.14 -13.87
N LYS A 87 4.46 11.06 -14.11
CA LYS A 87 4.19 12.30 -14.85
C LYS A 87 3.61 12.00 -16.23
N GLY A 88 2.56 12.72 -16.59
CA GLY A 88 1.89 12.57 -17.88
C GLY A 88 0.97 11.35 -17.98
N GLU A 89 0.83 10.56 -16.94
CA GLU A 89 -0.05 9.39 -16.91
C GLU A 89 -1.31 9.64 -16.08
N LEU A 90 -2.08 8.59 -15.87
CA LEU A 90 -3.41 8.64 -15.27
C LEU A 90 -3.46 9.49 -13.99
N GLN A 91 -4.34 10.49 -13.98
CA GLN A 91 -4.65 11.35 -12.84
C GLN A 91 -3.46 12.12 -12.26
N TRP A 92 -2.42 12.33 -13.06
CA TRP A 92 -1.29 13.15 -12.64
C TRP A 92 -1.73 14.60 -12.38
N GLY A 93 -1.27 15.17 -11.29
CA GLY A 93 -1.50 16.57 -10.95
C GLY A 93 -2.68 16.84 -10.03
N GLY A 94 -3.43 15.80 -9.67
CA GLY A 94 -4.56 15.91 -8.77
C GLY A 94 -4.77 14.64 -7.96
N PRO A 95 -5.80 14.56 -7.13
CA PRO A 95 -6.12 13.35 -6.38
C PRO A 95 -6.45 12.20 -7.33
N PHE A 96 -6.11 10.98 -6.94
CA PHE A 96 -6.65 9.83 -7.64
C PHE A 96 -8.12 9.64 -7.22
N THR A 97 -8.92 9.05 -8.11
CA THR A 97 -10.32 8.72 -7.83
C THR A 97 -10.61 7.29 -8.26
N ASP A 98 -11.68 6.71 -7.71
CA ASP A 98 -12.11 5.35 -8.01
C ASP A 98 -13.40 5.31 -8.85
N ASP A 99 -13.83 6.45 -9.36
CA ASP A 99 -15.04 6.61 -10.18
C ASP A 99 -14.83 6.42 -11.67
N ILE A 100 -13.66 6.01 -12.08
CA ILE A 100 -13.33 5.69 -13.46
C ILE A 100 -13.18 4.18 -13.65
N GLU A 101 -13.06 3.75 -14.92
CA GLU A 101 -13.00 2.33 -15.25
C GLU A 101 -11.93 1.58 -14.47
N LYS A 102 -12.34 0.45 -13.88
CA LYS A 102 -11.43 -0.43 -13.12
C LYS A 102 -10.60 -1.28 -14.07
N VAL A 103 -9.38 -1.58 -13.66
CA VAL A 103 -8.48 -2.46 -14.39
C VAL A 103 -8.17 -3.68 -13.54
N TYR A 104 -8.68 -4.83 -13.98
CA TYR A 104 -8.41 -6.11 -13.33
C TYR A 104 -7.41 -6.89 -14.19
N LEU A 105 -6.22 -7.06 -13.65
CA LEU A 105 -5.17 -7.82 -14.34
C LEU A 105 -5.53 -9.30 -14.41
N PRO A 106 -5.06 -10.02 -15.45
CA PRO A 106 -5.07 -11.48 -15.42
C PRO A 106 -4.38 -11.97 -14.14
N GLU A 107 -4.84 -13.09 -13.61
CA GLU A 107 -4.33 -13.63 -12.33
C GLU A 107 -2.80 -13.75 -12.29
N GLU A 108 -2.20 -14.25 -13.37
CA GLU A 108 -0.75 -14.41 -13.46
C GLU A 108 -0.02 -13.05 -13.33
N ALA A 109 -0.49 -12.03 -14.02
CA ALA A 109 0.09 -10.69 -13.96
C ALA A 109 -0.11 -10.04 -12.59
N PHE A 110 -1.27 -10.28 -11.98
CA PHE A 110 -1.57 -9.79 -10.64
C PHE A 110 -0.64 -10.40 -9.59
N LEU A 111 -0.44 -11.71 -9.64
CA LEU A 111 0.48 -12.41 -8.74
C LEU A 111 1.93 -11.98 -8.94
N GLU A 112 2.34 -11.78 -10.19
CA GLU A 112 3.69 -11.31 -10.50
C GLU A 112 3.93 -9.90 -9.94
N THR A 113 2.95 -9.01 -10.07
CA THR A 113 3.00 -7.68 -9.48
C THR A 113 3.23 -7.77 -7.96
N GLY A 114 2.47 -8.61 -7.28
CA GLY A 114 2.61 -8.84 -5.84
C GLY A 114 3.99 -9.35 -5.46
N LYS A 115 4.53 -10.31 -6.20
CA LYS A 115 5.85 -10.89 -5.94
C LYS A 115 6.97 -9.87 -6.12
N GLU A 116 6.88 -9.01 -7.13
CA GLU A 116 7.89 -7.97 -7.36
C GLU A 116 7.86 -6.91 -6.27
N ILE A 117 6.66 -6.50 -5.82
CA ILE A 117 6.52 -5.58 -4.69
C ILE A 117 7.10 -6.21 -3.41
N LEU A 118 6.82 -7.48 -3.18
CA LEU A 118 7.35 -8.21 -2.01
C LEU A 118 8.87 -8.29 -2.02
N ALA A 119 9.49 -8.51 -3.17
CA ALA A 119 10.95 -8.53 -3.29
C ALA A 119 11.56 -7.19 -2.90
N ALA A 120 10.97 -6.09 -3.36
CA ALA A 120 11.39 -4.74 -2.97
C ALA A 120 11.17 -4.49 -1.48
N LEU A 121 10.03 -4.90 -0.95
CA LEU A 121 9.68 -4.73 0.46
C LEU A 121 10.63 -5.51 1.37
N GLU A 122 11.00 -6.73 1.02
CA GLU A 122 11.95 -7.55 1.77
C GLU A 122 13.30 -6.83 1.95
N LYS A 123 13.81 -6.30 0.86
CA LYS A 123 15.08 -5.55 0.88
C LYS A 123 14.98 -4.31 1.78
N ILE A 124 13.92 -3.54 1.63
CA ILE A 124 13.69 -2.31 2.39
C ILE A 124 13.53 -2.62 3.88
N CYS A 125 12.74 -3.62 4.22
CA CYS A 125 12.53 -4.04 5.61
C CYS A 125 13.82 -4.54 6.26
N SER A 126 14.66 -5.25 5.52
CA SER A 126 15.96 -5.69 6.00
C SER A 126 16.86 -4.49 6.34
N GLU A 127 16.91 -3.48 5.47
CA GLU A 127 17.71 -2.28 5.69
C GLU A 127 17.21 -1.43 6.86
N LYS A 128 15.89 -1.38 7.06
CA LYS A 128 15.24 -0.57 8.10
C LYS A 128 15.00 -1.35 9.41
N HIS A 129 15.39 -2.60 9.47
CA HIS A 129 15.15 -3.48 10.62
C HIS A 129 13.65 -3.63 10.97
N LEU A 130 12.81 -3.69 9.93
CA LEU A 130 11.39 -3.95 10.10
C LEU A 130 11.10 -5.42 9.84
N THR A 131 10.20 -5.99 10.64
CA THR A 131 9.78 -7.37 10.49
C THR A 131 8.67 -7.48 9.47
N PHE A 132 8.78 -8.46 8.56
CA PHE A 132 7.67 -8.76 7.67
C PHE A 132 7.65 -10.26 7.34
N VAL A 133 6.46 -10.77 7.08
CA VAL A 133 6.25 -12.14 6.66
C VAL A 133 5.51 -12.11 5.32
N SER A 134 6.09 -12.70 4.29
CA SER A 134 5.44 -12.82 2.99
C SER A 134 4.28 -13.81 3.08
N LEU A 135 3.15 -13.46 2.45
CA LEU A 135 1.96 -14.29 2.37
C LEU A 135 1.73 -14.83 0.94
N MET A 136 2.69 -14.63 0.07
CA MET A 136 2.64 -15.16 -1.31
C MET A 136 3.73 -16.17 -1.57
#